data_6447ba37d23e2829174cf9c480526892
#
_entry.id   6447ba37d23e2829174cf9c480526892
#
_cell.length_a   1.000
_cell.length_b   1.000
_cell.length_c   1.000
_cell.angle_alpha   90.00
_cell.angle_beta   90.00
_cell.angle_gamma   90.00
#
_symmetry.space_group_name_H-M   'P 1'
#
loop_
_entity.id
_entity.type
_entity.pdbx_description
1 polymer ?
#
loop_
_entity_poly.entity_id
_entity_poly.type
_entity_poly.pdbx_seq_one_letter_code
_entity_poly.pdbx_strand_id
1 'polypeptide(L)'
;MITIPSQRPTKHSVTLRGHRTSISLEPEFWQEFRDIATVRNQTINGLVIEIDEARVNVGLASAIRVFVLNTLKSERINSAL
;
A
#
# COMPACT_ATOMS: atom_id res chain seq x y z
N MET A 1 -24.25 4.07 -6.41
CA MET A 1 -23.42 3.71 -7.58
C MET A 1 -22.17 2.99 -7.11
N ILE A 2 -21.81 1.92 -7.79
CA ILE A 2 -20.61 1.16 -7.46
C ILE A 2 -19.47 1.62 -8.34
N THR A 3 -18.34 1.96 -7.71
CA THR A 3 -17.12 2.28 -8.44
C THR A 3 -16.23 1.05 -8.47
N ILE A 4 -15.84 0.62 -9.67
CA ILE A 4 -14.98 -0.53 -9.85
C ILE A 4 -13.64 -0.09 -10.43
N PRO A 5 -12.58 -0.91 -10.30
CA PRO A 5 -11.29 -0.56 -10.89
C PRO A 5 -11.41 -0.39 -12.40
N SER A 6 -10.80 0.66 -12.93
CA SER A 6 -10.80 0.92 -14.36
C SER A 6 -9.69 0.14 -15.08
N GLN A 7 -8.73 -0.39 -14.36
CA GLN A 7 -7.55 -1.05 -14.91
C GLN A 7 -7.17 -2.27 -14.07
N ARG A 8 -6.45 -3.18 -14.70
CA ARG A 8 -5.88 -4.33 -14.01
C ARG A 8 -4.76 -3.89 -13.07
N PRO A 9 -4.39 -4.71 -12.07
CA PRO A 9 -3.23 -4.43 -11.25
C PRO A 9 -2.00 -4.19 -12.11
N THR A 10 -1.21 -3.18 -11.74
CA THR A 10 0.02 -2.81 -12.41
C THR A 10 1.20 -3.21 -11.57
N LYS A 11 2.27 -3.71 -12.22
CA LYS A 11 3.49 -4.11 -11.52
C LYS A 11 4.34 -2.90 -11.21
N HIS A 12 4.81 -2.84 -9.97
CA HIS A 12 5.73 -1.80 -9.52
C HIS A 12 6.98 -2.45 -8.94
N SER A 13 8.15 -2.00 -9.37
CA SER A 13 9.42 -2.47 -8.82
C SER A 13 9.69 -1.78 -7.50
N VAL A 14 10.06 -2.56 -6.50
CA VAL A 14 10.52 -2.04 -5.21
C VAL A 14 11.78 -2.79 -4.82
N THR A 15 12.58 -2.22 -3.94
CA THR A 15 13.80 -2.85 -3.46
C THR A 15 13.63 -3.21 -1.99
N LEU A 16 13.81 -4.50 -1.68
CA LEU A 16 13.73 -5.04 -0.33
C LEU A 16 15.07 -5.65 0.03
N ARG A 17 15.77 -5.10 1.01
CA ARG A 17 17.01 -5.66 1.53
C ARG A 17 18.03 -5.93 0.41
N GLY A 18 18.15 -4.98 -0.52
CA GLY A 18 19.08 -5.11 -1.63
C GLY A 18 18.58 -5.95 -2.80
N HIS A 19 17.40 -6.52 -2.71
CA HIS A 19 16.81 -7.32 -3.78
C HIS A 19 15.65 -6.59 -4.44
N ARG A 20 15.61 -6.63 -5.76
CA ARG A 20 14.48 -6.07 -6.50
C ARG A 20 13.35 -7.08 -6.51
N THR A 21 12.15 -6.61 -6.24
CA THR A 21 10.95 -7.41 -6.34
C THR A 21 9.86 -6.59 -7.01
N SER A 22 8.82 -7.25 -7.48
CA SER A 22 7.66 -6.58 -8.07
C SER A 22 6.45 -6.81 -7.22
N ILE A 23 5.63 -5.76 -7.07
CA ILE A 23 4.33 -5.88 -6.44
C ILE A 23 3.27 -5.44 -7.45
N SER A 24 2.16 -6.17 -7.47
CA SER A 24 1.04 -5.85 -8.37
C SER A 24 -0.08 -5.24 -7.54
N LEU A 25 -0.42 -4.00 -7.86
CA LEU A 25 -1.50 -3.28 -7.20
C LEU A 25 -2.35 -2.57 -8.23
N GLU A 26 -3.64 -2.52 -7.97
CA GLU A 26 -4.54 -1.69 -8.74
C GLU A 26 -4.07 -0.24 -8.65
N PRO A 27 -4.23 0.57 -9.71
CA PRO A 27 -3.79 1.97 -9.67
C PRO A 27 -4.35 2.76 -8.49
N GLU A 28 -5.57 2.47 -8.08
CA GLU A 28 -6.22 3.13 -6.95
C GLU A 28 -5.47 2.85 -5.64
N PHE A 29 -5.09 1.58 -5.41
CA PHE A 29 -4.31 1.22 -4.22
C PHE A 29 -2.91 1.81 -4.26
N TRP A 30 -2.28 1.80 -5.43
CA TRP A 30 -0.94 2.37 -5.57
C TRP A 30 -0.94 3.87 -5.26
N GLN A 31 -1.93 4.60 -5.77
CA GLN A 31 -2.02 6.03 -5.52
C GLN A 31 -2.22 6.32 -4.03
N GLU A 32 -3.14 5.61 -3.37
CA GLU A 32 -3.35 5.78 -1.94
C GLU A 32 -2.10 5.43 -1.14
N PHE A 33 -1.41 4.38 -1.54
CA PHE A 33 -0.17 3.98 -0.87
C PHE A 33 0.90 5.07 -0.97
N ARG A 34 1.05 5.67 -2.15
CA ARG A 34 1.97 6.78 -2.34
C ARG A 34 1.60 7.99 -1.49
N ASP A 35 0.32 8.31 -1.43
CA ASP A 35 -0.17 9.44 -0.64
C ASP A 35 0.11 9.21 0.85
N ILE A 36 -0.11 8.00 1.33
CA ILE A 36 0.18 7.64 2.72
C ILE A 36 1.67 7.79 3.02
N ALA A 37 2.53 7.32 2.12
CA ALA A 37 3.98 7.47 2.28
C ALA A 37 4.37 8.95 2.38
N THR A 38 3.78 9.78 1.53
CA THR A 38 4.03 11.23 1.55
C THR A 38 3.62 11.85 2.89
N VAL A 39 2.42 11.53 3.36
CA VAL A 39 1.91 12.05 4.63
C VAL A 39 2.79 11.61 5.80
N ARG A 40 3.30 10.39 5.77
CA ARG A 40 4.18 9.85 6.80
C ARG A 40 5.63 10.31 6.65
N ASN A 41 5.92 11.09 5.60
CA ASN A 41 7.27 11.56 5.28
C ASN A 41 8.24 10.40 5.09
N GLN A 42 7.79 9.36 4.39
CA GLN A 42 8.56 8.15 4.10
C GLN A 42 8.68 7.95 2.60
N THR A 43 9.76 7.28 2.19
CA THR A 43 9.86 6.82 0.80
C THR A 43 8.98 5.60 0.60
N ILE A 44 8.62 5.34 -0.66
CA ILE A 44 7.86 4.14 -1.01
C ILE A 44 8.60 2.89 -0.55
N ASN A 45 9.90 2.78 -0.86
CA ASN A 45 10.68 1.61 -0.45
C ASN A 45 10.75 1.49 1.08
N GLY A 46 10.90 2.60 1.80
CA GLY A 46 10.92 2.57 3.25
C GLY A 46 9.63 2.02 3.85
N LEU A 47 8.49 2.47 3.31
CA LEU A 47 7.20 1.99 3.80
C LEU A 47 6.98 0.52 3.43
N VAL A 48 7.38 0.11 2.23
CA VAL A 48 7.29 -1.30 1.82
C VAL A 48 8.11 -2.18 2.74
N ILE A 49 9.31 -1.75 3.13
CA ILE A 49 10.17 -2.51 4.04
C ILE A 49 9.48 -2.70 5.40
N GLU A 50 8.87 -1.66 5.95
CA GLU A 50 8.13 -1.77 7.22
C GLU A 50 7.01 -2.80 7.12
N ILE A 51 6.24 -2.75 6.03
CA ILE A 51 5.13 -3.69 5.84
C ILE A 51 5.65 -5.10 5.65
N ASP A 52 6.73 -5.27 4.88
CA ASP A 52 7.33 -6.59 4.67
C ASP A 52 7.79 -7.21 5.99
N GLU A 53 8.39 -6.43 6.85
CA GLU A 53 8.85 -6.90 8.17
C GLU A 53 7.69 -7.27 9.09
N ALA A 54 6.55 -6.60 8.94
CA ALA A 54 5.39 -6.81 9.81
C ALA A 54 4.48 -7.95 9.33
N ARG A 55 4.54 -8.30 8.05
CA ARG A 55 3.62 -9.32 7.51
C ARG A 55 3.98 -10.73 7.99
N VAL A 56 2.94 -11.54 8.18
CA VAL A 56 3.10 -12.95 8.57
C VAL A 56 2.18 -13.78 7.69
N ASN A 57 2.75 -14.71 6.93
CA ASN A 57 2.02 -15.70 6.11
C ASN A 57 1.07 -15.09 5.07
N VAL A 58 1.34 -13.86 4.62
CA VAL A 58 0.54 -13.24 3.55
C VAL A 58 1.49 -12.64 2.52
N GLY A 59 1.03 -12.55 1.29
CA GLY A 59 1.81 -11.91 0.23
C GLY A 59 1.98 -10.41 0.47
N LEU A 60 3.03 -9.85 -0.10
CA LEU A 60 3.35 -8.43 0.09
C LEU A 60 2.25 -7.52 -0.47
N ALA A 61 1.74 -7.81 -1.67
CA ALA A 61 0.67 -6.99 -2.24
C ALA A 61 -0.59 -7.01 -1.36
N SER A 62 -0.96 -8.18 -0.83
CA SER A 62 -2.09 -8.29 0.08
C SER A 62 -1.85 -7.50 1.36
N ALA A 63 -0.65 -7.57 1.92
CA ALA A 63 -0.31 -6.82 3.12
C ALA A 63 -0.41 -5.31 2.87
N ILE A 64 0.03 -4.84 1.72
CA ILE A 64 -0.07 -3.43 1.35
C ILE A 64 -1.53 -3.01 1.23
N ARG A 65 -2.39 -3.82 0.57
CA ARG A 65 -3.81 -3.50 0.44
C ARG A 65 -4.48 -3.36 1.80
N VAL A 66 -4.21 -4.29 2.70
CA VAL A 66 -4.78 -4.25 4.05
C VAL A 66 -4.26 -3.05 4.82
N PHE A 67 -2.97 -2.73 4.68
CA PHE A 67 -2.39 -1.55 5.30
C PHE A 67 -3.10 -0.27 4.83
N VAL A 68 -3.31 -0.13 3.51
CA VAL A 68 -4.01 1.02 2.95
C VAL A 68 -5.43 1.10 3.51
N LEU A 69 -6.14 -0.02 3.49
CA LEU A 69 -7.52 -0.05 4.01
C LEU A 69 -7.57 0.37 5.48
N ASN A 70 -6.68 -0.19 6.30
CA ASN A 70 -6.68 0.12 7.73
C ASN A 70 -6.31 1.58 8.00
N THR A 71 -5.40 2.14 7.21
CA THR A 71 -5.04 3.55 7.33
C THR A 71 -6.23 4.45 7.03
N LEU A 72 -6.94 4.17 5.93
CA LEU A 72 -8.11 4.95 5.54
C LEU A 72 -9.24 4.82 6.56
N LYS A 73 -9.44 3.64 7.13
CA LYS A 73 -10.44 3.42 8.17
C LYS A 73 -10.11 4.24 9.42
N SER A 74 -8.85 4.29 9.82
CA SER A 74 -8.42 5.10 10.96
C SER A 74 -8.69 6.59 10.72
N GLU A 75 -8.38 7.08 9.54
CA GLU A 75 -8.63 8.48 9.17
C GLU A 75 -10.12 8.79 9.20
N ARG A 76 -10.94 7.88 8.69
CA ARG A 76 -12.40 8.07 8.69
C ARG A 76 -12.96 8.15 10.10
N ILE A 77 -12.48 7.29 11.01
CA ILE A 77 -12.90 7.30 12.41
C ILE A 77 -12.49 8.62 13.06
N ASN A 78 -11.26 9.06 12.84
CA ASN A 78 -10.77 10.33 13.39
C ASN A 78 -11.57 11.52 12.86
N SER A 79 -11.95 11.49 11.58
CA SER A 79 -12.74 12.55 10.97
C SER A 79 -14.18 12.60 11.50
N ALA A 80 -14.70 11.48 11.98
CA ALA A 80 -16.06 11.41 12.52
C ALA A 80 -16.16 11.95 13.94
N LEU A 81 -15.04 12.14 14.60
CA LEU A 81 -15.01 12.69 15.96
C LEU A 81 -14.97 14.21 15.93
#